data_07a22fbe1e72416a9f02aead749c748e
#
_entry.id   07a22fbe1e72416a9f02aead749c748e
#
_cell.length_a   1.000
_cell.length_b   1.000
_cell.length_c   1.000
_cell.angle_alpha   90.00
_cell.angle_beta   90.00
_cell.angle_gamma   90.00
#
_symmetry.space_group_name_H-M   'P 1'
#
loop_
_entity.id
_entity.type
_entity.pdbx_description
1 polymer ?
#
loop_
_entity_poly.entity_id
_entity_poly.type
_entity_poly.pdbx_seq_one_letter_code
_entity_poly.pdbx_strand_id
1 'polypeptide(L)'
;MRQIIKKNLQLIAISAGHFTNDFYMNLIPPILFAFSSSLGLTLTQQSMIAFVIITGGSLLQPVVGYLLDKIGKSVYLIVGIVWISLIMSIAGLITNYYLLLIVTGLASIASSIYHPLGSSIAVNLSRGSRGKSLSIFMTIGGFASTFTPMITIPIVSEFGLKYLAFLMIPGFLVAYFLKFARIDKIKCRVADDREKKKKKKVSKNRMKCLSFLVCMSVIKIILARIMIIFGVQIMIMKGISVIPAGIILSAHLFLTSVGTLSGGYLSDKFGEKRIMVIFSILSFGIYTIIIFTHGLSVIIGIIFFGYTLNGTSTAHITMTHNILPENVNLGTGIMMGLSSAIAGILILVFGKFADIYGLMVMAQVMASISLIPVFISLFISKKYENTTVKSILVQ
;
A
#
# COMPACT_ATOMS: atom_id res chain seq x y z
N MET A 1 29.51 11.34 20.07
CA MET A 1 29.15 12.10 18.87
C MET A 1 29.26 11.28 17.57
N ARG A 2 30.40 10.74 17.16
CA ARG A 2 30.57 9.96 15.90
C ARG A 2 29.61 8.76 15.75
N GLN A 3 29.33 8.00 16.80
CA GLN A 3 28.35 6.90 16.74
C GLN A 3 26.91 7.38 16.54
N ILE A 4 26.58 8.57 17.03
CA ILE A 4 25.26 9.19 16.88
C ILE A 4 25.04 9.57 15.41
N ILE A 5 26.00 10.27 14.85
CA ILE A 5 25.97 10.70 13.44
C ILE A 5 25.87 9.48 12.53
N LYS A 6 26.65 8.43 12.80
CA LYS A 6 26.63 7.19 12.01
C LYS A 6 25.27 6.51 12.04
N LYS A 7 24.63 6.34 13.22
CA LYS A 7 23.30 5.70 13.31
C LYS A 7 22.20 6.52 12.64
N ASN A 8 22.26 7.85 12.73
CA ASN A 8 21.30 8.72 12.04
C ASN A 8 21.49 8.61 10.53
N LEU A 9 22.73 8.62 10.02
CA LEU A 9 23.03 8.40 8.61
C LEU A 9 22.49 7.04 8.12
N GLN A 10 22.67 5.99 8.91
CA GLN A 10 22.15 4.66 8.58
C GLN A 10 20.62 4.62 8.54
N LEU A 11 19.93 5.29 9.48
CA LEU A 11 18.48 5.38 9.47
C LEU A 11 17.97 6.15 8.25
N ILE A 12 18.61 7.27 7.89
CA ILE A 12 18.30 8.03 6.69
C ILE A 12 18.51 7.15 5.44
N ALA A 13 19.63 6.44 5.35
CA ALA A 13 19.94 5.60 4.20
C ALA A 13 18.91 4.48 4.02
N ILE A 14 18.55 3.73 5.07
CA ILE A 14 17.53 2.67 4.95
C ILE A 14 16.14 3.24 4.64
N SER A 15 15.83 4.44 5.13
CA SER A 15 14.56 5.10 4.82
C SER A 15 14.53 5.58 3.36
N ALA A 16 15.64 6.10 2.84
CA ALA A 16 15.79 6.43 1.43
C ALA A 16 15.64 5.17 0.55
N GLY A 17 16.24 4.07 0.96
CA GLY A 17 16.07 2.78 0.28
C GLY A 17 14.61 2.27 0.35
N HIS A 18 13.88 2.50 1.45
CA HIS A 18 12.46 2.16 1.55
C HIS A 18 11.61 2.99 0.58
N PHE A 19 11.87 4.30 0.54
CA PHE A 19 11.26 5.17 -0.46
C PHE A 19 11.50 4.65 -1.88
N THR A 20 12.75 4.31 -2.18
CA THR A 20 13.15 3.80 -3.50
C THR A 20 12.46 2.48 -3.83
N ASN A 21 12.43 1.54 -2.89
CA ASN A 21 11.71 0.26 -3.07
C ASN A 21 10.23 0.49 -3.41
N ASP A 22 9.56 1.34 -2.63
CA ASP A 22 8.12 1.58 -2.80
C ASP A 22 7.83 2.44 -4.03
N PHE A 23 8.74 3.34 -4.42
CA PHE A 23 8.66 4.07 -5.68
C PHE A 23 8.63 3.11 -6.88
N TYR A 24 9.56 2.16 -6.95
CA TYR A 24 9.59 1.20 -8.06
C TYR A 24 8.43 0.19 -7.99
N MET A 25 8.00 -0.23 -6.80
CA MET A 25 6.81 -1.09 -6.67
C MET A 25 5.53 -0.42 -7.18
N ASN A 26 5.43 0.89 -7.05
CA ASN A 26 4.30 1.68 -7.53
C ASN A 26 4.52 2.26 -8.95
N LEU A 27 5.65 1.97 -9.63
CA LEU A 27 6.01 2.57 -10.90
C LEU A 27 5.03 2.22 -12.04
N ILE A 28 4.68 0.95 -12.18
CA ILE A 28 3.88 0.44 -13.31
C ILE A 28 2.37 0.70 -13.16
N PRO A 29 1.71 0.48 -12.00
CA PRO A 29 0.26 0.57 -11.91
C PRO A 29 -0.36 1.88 -12.43
N PRO A 30 0.14 3.08 -12.11
CA PRO A 30 -0.47 4.34 -12.57
C PRO A 30 -0.23 4.62 -14.07
N ILE A 31 0.69 3.93 -14.72
CA ILE A 31 1.01 4.08 -16.16
C ILE A 31 0.54 2.89 -17.00
N LEU A 32 -0.30 2.00 -16.45
CA LEU A 32 -0.85 0.86 -17.20
C LEU A 32 -1.66 1.30 -18.42
N PHE A 33 -2.22 2.51 -18.42
CA PHE A 33 -2.86 3.10 -19.59
C PHE A 33 -1.91 3.21 -20.80
N ALA A 34 -0.65 3.58 -20.55
CA ALA A 34 0.35 3.71 -21.61
C ALA A 34 0.82 2.34 -22.13
N PHE A 35 0.99 1.36 -21.24
CA PHE A 35 1.22 -0.03 -21.64
C PHE A 35 0.03 -0.60 -22.41
N SER A 36 -1.21 -0.25 -22.02
CA SER A 36 -2.41 -0.66 -22.74
C SER A 36 -2.42 -0.11 -24.16
N SER A 37 -2.10 1.17 -24.33
CA SER A 37 -2.02 1.78 -25.66
C SER A 37 -0.90 1.18 -26.53
N SER A 38 0.24 0.80 -25.93
CA SER A 38 1.40 0.26 -26.63
C SER A 38 1.30 -1.22 -26.97
N LEU A 39 0.73 -2.02 -26.05
CA LEU A 39 0.69 -3.49 -26.15
C LEU A 39 -0.71 -4.05 -26.43
N GLY A 40 -1.73 -3.19 -26.54
CA GLY A 40 -3.12 -3.63 -26.72
C GLY A 40 -3.68 -4.38 -25.51
N LEU A 41 -3.27 -4.03 -24.27
CA LEU A 41 -3.66 -4.77 -23.08
C LEU A 41 -5.14 -4.58 -22.76
N THR A 42 -5.84 -5.68 -22.51
CA THR A 42 -7.18 -5.66 -21.91
C THR A 42 -7.13 -5.18 -20.45
N LEU A 43 -8.27 -4.78 -19.88
CA LEU A 43 -8.36 -4.37 -18.48
C LEU A 43 -8.06 -5.57 -17.53
N THR A 44 -8.41 -6.78 -17.95
CA THR A 44 -7.99 -8.03 -17.25
C THR A 44 -6.48 -8.16 -17.19
N GLN A 45 -5.78 -7.94 -18.30
CA GLN A 45 -4.33 -8.03 -18.36
C GLN A 45 -3.65 -6.95 -17.52
N GLN A 46 -4.16 -5.72 -17.53
CA GLN A 46 -3.72 -4.64 -16.64
C GLN A 46 -3.90 -5.03 -15.16
N SER A 47 -5.07 -5.58 -14.82
CA SER A 47 -5.36 -6.09 -13.47
C SER A 47 -4.41 -7.22 -13.06
N MET A 48 -4.04 -8.11 -13.99
CA MET A 48 -3.11 -9.21 -13.73
C MET A 48 -1.70 -8.70 -13.44
N ILE A 49 -1.20 -7.73 -14.19
CA ILE A 49 0.10 -7.09 -13.92
C ILE A 49 0.09 -6.46 -12.52
N ALA A 50 -0.94 -5.69 -12.19
CA ALA A 50 -1.07 -5.08 -10.88
C ALA A 50 -1.18 -6.12 -9.76
N PHE A 51 -1.93 -7.21 -9.98
CA PHE A 51 -2.04 -8.34 -9.04
C PHE A 51 -0.67 -8.97 -8.75
N VAL A 52 0.10 -9.26 -9.78
CA VAL A 52 1.42 -9.90 -9.66
C VAL A 52 2.40 -9.01 -8.88
N ILE A 53 2.42 -7.71 -9.18
CA ILE A 53 3.28 -6.76 -8.47
C ILE A 53 2.92 -6.71 -6.98
N ILE A 54 1.63 -6.53 -6.67
CA ILE A 54 1.16 -6.29 -5.31
C ILE A 54 1.19 -7.56 -4.47
N THR A 55 0.68 -8.65 -5.05
CA THR A 55 0.50 -9.92 -4.34
C THR A 55 1.81 -10.69 -4.25
N GLY A 56 2.63 -10.67 -5.32
CA GLY A 56 3.92 -11.34 -5.35
C GLY A 56 4.86 -10.85 -4.24
N GLY A 57 4.99 -9.53 -4.07
CA GLY A 57 5.78 -8.96 -2.98
C GLY A 57 5.26 -9.36 -1.60
N SER A 58 3.94 -9.29 -1.39
CA SER A 58 3.33 -9.52 -0.06
C SER A 58 3.32 -11.00 0.35
N LEU A 59 3.02 -11.92 -0.57
CA LEU A 59 2.96 -13.36 -0.28
C LEU A 59 4.33 -13.96 0.03
N LEU A 60 5.38 -13.43 -0.60
CA LEU A 60 6.74 -13.93 -0.39
C LEU A 60 7.38 -13.41 0.91
N GLN A 61 6.88 -12.29 1.48
CA GLN A 61 7.47 -11.68 2.68
C GLN A 61 7.66 -12.65 3.87
N PRO A 62 6.70 -13.51 4.26
CA PRO A 62 6.90 -14.42 5.37
C PRO A 62 8.00 -15.46 5.13
N VAL A 63 8.06 -16.00 3.90
CA VAL A 63 9.06 -17.00 3.51
C VAL A 63 10.44 -16.37 3.43
N VAL A 64 10.53 -15.24 2.74
CA VAL A 64 11.79 -14.50 2.57
C VAL A 64 12.26 -13.94 3.92
N GLY A 65 11.37 -13.41 4.75
CA GLY A 65 11.68 -12.95 6.10
C GLY A 65 12.30 -14.07 6.95
N TYR A 66 11.70 -15.26 6.95
CA TYR A 66 12.24 -16.42 7.66
C TYR A 66 13.64 -16.83 7.15
N LEU A 67 13.85 -16.82 5.83
CA LEU A 67 15.15 -17.12 5.25
C LEU A 67 16.21 -16.07 5.65
N LEU A 68 15.83 -14.79 5.61
CA LEU A 68 16.72 -13.67 5.97
C LEU A 68 17.06 -13.68 7.46
N ASP A 69 16.14 -14.07 8.33
CA ASP A 69 16.39 -14.23 9.77
C ASP A 69 17.46 -15.30 10.03
N LYS A 70 17.51 -16.36 9.20
CA LYS A 70 18.56 -17.39 9.27
C LYS A 70 19.91 -16.92 8.71
N ILE A 71 19.87 -16.15 7.61
CA ILE A 71 21.09 -15.70 6.92
C ILE A 71 21.76 -14.53 7.65
N GLY A 72 20.98 -13.63 8.25
CA GLY A 72 21.46 -12.52 9.08
C GLY A 72 22.26 -11.44 8.35
N LYS A 73 22.19 -11.36 7.01
CA LYS A 73 23.00 -10.44 6.19
C LYS A 73 22.18 -9.27 5.65
N SER A 74 22.56 -8.06 6.05
CA SER A 74 21.92 -6.80 5.61
C SER A 74 22.29 -6.36 4.18
N VAL A 75 23.31 -7.00 3.56
CA VAL A 75 23.68 -6.72 2.16
C VAL A 75 22.53 -6.93 1.17
N TYR A 76 21.59 -7.79 1.50
CA TYR A 76 20.41 -8.05 0.66
C TYR A 76 19.51 -6.83 0.47
N LEU A 77 19.56 -5.81 1.37
CA LEU A 77 18.89 -4.53 1.10
C LEU A 77 19.47 -3.81 -0.11
N ILE A 78 20.80 -3.81 -0.23
CA ILE A 78 21.49 -3.16 -1.36
C ILE A 78 21.18 -3.93 -2.66
N VAL A 79 21.29 -5.26 -2.61
CA VAL A 79 20.98 -6.12 -3.75
C VAL A 79 19.52 -5.94 -4.17
N GLY A 80 18.57 -5.87 -3.21
CA GLY A 80 17.16 -5.64 -3.48
C GLY A 80 16.90 -4.31 -4.19
N ILE A 81 17.57 -3.22 -3.78
CA ILE A 81 17.42 -1.91 -4.44
C ILE A 81 18.01 -1.94 -5.86
N VAL A 82 19.18 -2.53 -6.07
CA VAL A 82 19.76 -2.70 -7.42
C VAL A 82 18.81 -3.52 -8.30
N TRP A 83 18.31 -4.64 -7.77
CA TRP A 83 17.40 -5.52 -8.47
C TRP A 83 16.11 -4.83 -8.90
N ILE A 84 15.40 -4.19 -7.95
CA ILE A 84 14.11 -3.59 -8.26
C ILE A 84 14.24 -2.38 -9.19
N SER A 85 15.28 -1.55 -8.99
CA SER A 85 15.51 -0.38 -9.85
C SER A 85 15.86 -0.78 -11.27
N LEU A 86 16.67 -1.82 -11.46
CA LEU A 86 16.98 -2.35 -12.77
C LEU A 86 15.73 -2.94 -13.44
N ILE A 87 15.10 -3.92 -12.79
CA ILE A 87 14.02 -4.71 -13.38
C ILE A 87 12.79 -3.86 -13.68
N MET A 88 12.39 -2.95 -12.77
CA MET A 88 11.23 -2.08 -13.02
C MET A 88 11.52 -0.99 -14.06
N SER A 89 12.76 -0.51 -14.16
CA SER A 89 13.10 0.50 -15.16
C SER A 89 13.15 -0.08 -16.57
N ILE A 90 13.67 -1.31 -16.76
CA ILE A 90 13.68 -1.96 -18.07
C ILE A 90 12.30 -2.44 -18.52
N ALA A 91 11.30 -2.49 -17.63
CA ALA A 91 9.92 -2.88 -17.97
C ALA A 91 9.37 -2.01 -19.12
N GLY A 92 9.76 -0.75 -19.22
CA GLY A 92 9.35 0.14 -20.31
C GLY A 92 9.91 -0.20 -21.71
N LEU A 93 10.89 -1.11 -21.79
CA LEU A 93 11.46 -1.61 -23.04
C LEU A 93 10.75 -2.88 -23.54
N ILE A 94 9.82 -3.42 -22.76
CA ILE A 94 9.20 -4.70 -23.05
C ILE A 94 8.00 -4.50 -23.96
N THR A 95 7.96 -5.28 -25.04
CA THR A 95 6.92 -5.25 -26.07
C THR A 95 5.99 -6.47 -26.06
N ASN A 96 6.12 -7.33 -25.05
CA ASN A 96 5.33 -8.56 -24.91
C ASN A 96 4.67 -8.61 -23.52
N TYR A 97 3.37 -8.87 -23.48
CA TYR A 97 2.59 -8.94 -22.23
C TYR A 97 3.13 -10.00 -21.24
N TYR A 98 3.42 -11.22 -21.72
CA TYR A 98 3.86 -12.30 -20.83
C TYR A 98 5.24 -12.00 -20.23
N LEU A 99 6.12 -11.42 -21.03
CA LEU A 99 7.44 -11.00 -20.54
C LEU A 99 7.30 -9.87 -19.52
N LEU A 100 6.41 -8.89 -19.75
CA LEU A 100 6.12 -7.82 -18.80
C LEU A 100 5.59 -8.39 -17.47
N LEU A 101 4.69 -9.39 -17.54
CA LEU A 101 4.15 -10.05 -16.36
C LEU A 101 5.25 -10.77 -15.54
N ILE A 102 6.14 -11.51 -16.22
CA ILE A 102 7.27 -12.19 -15.57
C ILE A 102 8.22 -11.18 -14.94
N VAL A 103 8.58 -10.13 -15.65
CA VAL A 103 9.54 -9.12 -15.19
C VAL A 103 8.99 -8.36 -13.98
N THR A 104 7.73 -7.96 -14.00
CA THR A 104 7.09 -7.30 -12.86
C THR A 104 6.95 -8.25 -11.64
N GLY A 105 6.69 -9.54 -11.89
CA GLY A 105 6.71 -10.56 -10.85
C GLY A 105 8.08 -10.74 -10.21
N LEU A 106 9.15 -10.81 -11.02
CA LEU A 106 10.51 -10.90 -10.52
C LEU A 106 10.92 -9.65 -9.72
N ALA A 107 10.47 -8.48 -10.13
CA ALA A 107 10.72 -7.24 -9.38
C ALA A 107 10.09 -7.27 -7.98
N SER A 108 8.92 -7.89 -7.82
CA SER A 108 8.22 -7.98 -6.53
C SER A 108 9.00 -8.75 -5.44
N ILE A 109 9.94 -9.62 -5.84
CA ILE A 109 10.82 -10.36 -4.90
C ILE A 109 11.66 -9.38 -4.08
N ALA A 110 12.15 -8.30 -4.67
CA ALA A 110 12.94 -7.29 -3.96
C ALA A 110 12.17 -6.66 -2.80
N SER A 111 10.90 -6.36 -3.00
CA SER A 111 10.04 -5.80 -1.96
C SER A 111 9.82 -6.78 -0.80
N SER A 112 9.73 -8.08 -1.10
CA SER A 112 9.64 -9.12 -0.07
C SER A 112 10.89 -9.21 0.82
N ILE A 113 12.04 -8.78 0.32
CA ILE A 113 13.29 -8.67 1.06
C ILE A 113 13.34 -7.36 1.87
N TYR A 114 12.97 -6.24 1.22
CA TYR A 114 13.22 -4.91 1.77
C TYR A 114 12.40 -4.62 3.01
N HIS A 115 11.10 -4.89 3.00
CA HIS A 115 10.20 -4.55 4.10
C HIS A 115 10.56 -5.24 5.43
N PRO A 116 10.73 -6.58 5.52
CA PRO A 116 11.04 -7.21 6.78
C PRO A 116 12.45 -6.87 7.28
N LEU A 117 13.44 -6.88 6.40
CA LEU A 117 14.83 -6.63 6.77
C LEU A 117 15.07 -5.15 7.12
N GLY A 118 14.52 -4.22 6.33
CA GLY A 118 14.64 -2.78 6.56
C GLY A 118 13.96 -2.34 7.85
N SER A 119 12.76 -2.84 8.14
CA SER A 119 12.05 -2.55 9.40
C SER A 119 12.79 -3.08 10.62
N SER A 120 13.35 -4.29 10.55
CA SER A 120 14.19 -4.87 11.61
C SER A 120 15.43 -4.00 11.90
N ILE A 121 16.11 -3.55 10.85
CA ILE A 121 17.29 -2.66 11.00
C ILE A 121 16.88 -1.30 11.55
N ALA A 122 15.75 -0.71 11.09
CA ALA A 122 15.25 0.56 11.61
C ALA A 122 15.02 0.52 13.13
N VAL A 123 14.42 -0.58 13.61
CA VAL A 123 14.25 -0.82 15.05
C VAL A 123 15.58 -1.00 15.77
N ASN A 124 16.55 -1.71 15.19
CA ASN A 124 17.88 -1.93 15.79
C ASN A 124 18.72 -0.66 15.86
N LEU A 125 18.53 0.27 14.92
CA LEU A 125 19.21 1.58 14.93
C LEU A 125 18.61 2.55 15.96
N SER A 126 17.45 2.25 16.52
CA SER A 126 16.76 3.11 17.49
C SER A 126 17.56 3.22 18.81
N ARG A 127 17.42 4.37 19.46
CA ARG A 127 18.06 4.70 20.75
C ARG A 127 17.02 4.75 21.88
N GLY A 128 16.34 3.63 22.13
CA GLY A 128 15.30 3.59 23.16
C GLY A 128 13.91 3.93 22.64
N SER A 129 13.78 4.62 21.50
CA SER A 129 12.49 4.96 20.86
C SER A 129 12.28 4.12 19.60
N ARG A 130 12.04 2.82 19.77
CA ARG A 130 11.84 1.85 18.68
C ARG A 130 10.70 2.28 17.74
N GLY A 131 9.58 2.75 18.31
CA GLY A 131 8.42 3.22 17.57
C GLY A 131 8.74 4.41 16.68
N LYS A 132 9.50 5.40 17.17
CA LYS A 132 9.87 6.59 16.40
C LYS A 132 10.69 6.24 15.15
N SER A 133 11.72 5.40 15.28
CA SER A 133 12.56 5.00 14.15
C SER A 133 11.79 4.20 13.11
N LEU A 134 10.91 3.29 13.56
CA LEU A 134 10.05 2.53 12.68
C LEU A 134 9.02 3.43 11.97
N SER A 135 8.41 4.38 12.69
CA SER A 135 7.46 5.33 12.10
C SER A 135 8.12 6.19 11.02
N ILE A 136 9.32 6.72 11.25
CA ILE A 136 10.08 7.49 10.24
C ILE A 136 10.31 6.62 8.99
N PHE A 137 10.81 5.40 9.19
CA PHE A 137 11.06 4.45 8.11
C PHE A 137 9.79 4.17 7.29
N MET A 138 8.68 3.86 7.96
CA MET A 138 7.40 3.55 7.30
C MET A 138 6.79 4.76 6.58
N THR A 139 6.85 5.95 7.20
CA THR A 139 6.29 7.17 6.61
C THR A 139 7.04 7.56 5.34
N ILE A 140 8.38 7.50 5.35
CA ILE A 140 9.20 7.84 4.18
C ILE A 140 8.91 6.88 3.02
N GLY A 141 8.77 5.56 3.29
CA GLY A 141 8.35 4.60 2.28
C GLY A 141 6.97 4.92 1.71
N GLY A 142 5.98 5.17 2.59
CA GLY A 142 4.61 5.50 2.17
C GLY A 142 4.51 6.73 1.26
N PHE A 143 5.36 7.73 1.44
CA PHE A 143 5.39 8.90 0.55
C PHE A 143 5.83 8.58 -0.88
N ALA A 144 6.55 7.49 -1.12
CA ALA A 144 7.00 7.14 -2.45
C ALA A 144 5.84 7.00 -3.45
N SER A 145 4.72 6.40 -3.01
CA SER A 145 3.53 6.24 -3.86
C SER A 145 2.95 7.58 -4.34
N THR A 146 3.11 8.65 -3.54
CA THR A 146 2.68 10.01 -3.89
C THR A 146 3.48 10.58 -5.07
N PHE A 147 4.79 10.39 -5.05
CA PHE A 147 5.67 10.94 -6.08
C PHE A 147 5.68 10.12 -7.38
N THR A 148 5.34 8.84 -7.30
CA THR A 148 5.44 7.94 -8.46
C THR A 148 4.61 8.41 -9.65
N PRO A 149 3.29 8.69 -9.57
CA PRO A 149 2.52 9.16 -10.72
C PRO A 149 3.00 10.53 -11.23
N MET A 150 3.38 11.42 -10.32
CA MET A 150 3.88 12.76 -10.64
C MET A 150 5.16 12.73 -11.49
N ILE A 151 5.99 11.70 -11.31
CA ILE A 151 7.24 11.54 -12.05
C ILE A 151 7.03 10.68 -13.29
N THR A 152 6.34 9.55 -13.16
CA THR A 152 6.27 8.54 -14.23
C THR A 152 5.30 8.93 -15.35
N ILE A 153 4.17 9.56 -15.03
CA ILE A 153 3.17 9.91 -16.03
C ILE A 153 3.70 10.97 -17.01
N PRO A 154 4.32 12.10 -16.57
CA PRO A 154 4.95 13.03 -17.51
C PRO A 154 6.05 12.40 -18.37
N ILE A 155 6.93 11.58 -17.76
CA ILE A 155 8.00 10.90 -18.52
C ILE A 155 7.40 10.05 -19.65
N VAL A 156 6.39 9.25 -19.33
CA VAL A 156 5.79 8.35 -20.31
C VAL A 156 4.97 9.11 -21.36
N SER A 157 4.25 10.16 -20.95
CA SER A 157 3.41 10.95 -21.86
C SER A 157 4.21 11.80 -22.84
N GLU A 158 5.34 12.39 -22.41
CA GLU A 158 6.17 13.26 -23.23
C GLU A 158 7.22 12.48 -24.04
N PHE A 159 7.83 11.47 -23.43
CA PHE A 159 8.98 10.79 -24.03
C PHE A 159 8.70 9.33 -24.40
N GLY A 160 7.69 8.71 -23.81
CA GLY A 160 7.29 7.31 -24.02
C GLY A 160 7.89 6.33 -23.01
N LEU A 161 7.38 5.10 -23.04
CA LEU A 161 7.71 4.03 -22.06
C LEU A 161 9.20 3.71 -21.96
N LYS A 162 9.94 3.78 -23.09
CA LYS A 162 11.37 3.46 -23.14
C LYS A 162 12.22 4.32 -22.21
N TYR A 163 11.79 5.55 -21.92
CA TYR A 163 12.51 6.47 -21.04
C TYR A 163 12.42 6.12 -19.56
N LEU A 164 11.55 5.20 -19.18
CA LEU A 164 11.56 4.61 -17.83
C LEU A 164 12.92 3.97 -17.50
N ALA A 165 13.68 3.52 -18.50
CA ALA A 165 15.00 2.95 -18.32
C ALA A 165 15.96 3.90 -17.58
N PHE A 166 15.83 5.23 -17.77
CA PHE A 166 16.66 6.21 -17.06
C PHE A 166 16.39 6.26 -15.55
N LEU A 167 15.23 5.80 -15.11
CA LEU A 167 14.92 5.73 -13.69
C LEU A 167 15.79 4.73 -12.92
N MET A 168 16.54 3.82 -13.60
CA MET A 168 17.50 2.96 -12.91
C MET A 168 18.62 3.77 -12.21
N ILE A 169 18.98 4.94 -12.75
CA ILE A 169 20.08 5.77 -12.23
C ILE A 169 19.84 6.20 -10.79
N PRO A 170 18.73 6.86 -10.41
CA PRO A 170 18.46 7.21 -9.01
C PRO A 170 18.43 5.99 -8.08
N GLY A 171 17.95 4.84 -8.55
CA GLY A 171 17.99 3.61 -7.77
C GLY A 171 19.41 3.14 -7.47
N PHE A 172 20.31 3.19 -8.44
CA PHE A 172 21.72 2.84 -8.24
C PHE A 172 22.44 3.84 -7.35
N LEU A 173 22.10 5.13 -7.42
CA LEU A 173 22.63 6.14 -6.49
C LEU A 173 22.21 5.84 -5.04
N VAL A 174 20.97 5.43 -4.82
CA VAL A 174 20.50 5.03 -3.48
C VAL A 174 21.16 3.74 -3.03
N ALA A 175 21.35 2.75 -3.89
CA ALA A 175 22.11 1.53 -3.56
C ALA A 175 23.57 1.86 -3.16
N TYR A 176 24.21 2.77 -3.88
CA TYR A 176 25.52 3.29 -3.52
C TYR A 176 25.50 4.01 -2.17
N PHE A 177 24.49 4.84 -1.89
CA PHE A 177 24.31 5.51 -0.60
C PHE A 177 24.12 4.51 0.56
N LEU A 178 23.37 3.43 0.37
CA LEU A 178 23.26 2.34 1.35
C LEU A 178 24.63 1.70 1.65
N LYS A 179 25.44 1.49 0.61
CA LYS A 179 26.80 0.94 0.76
C LYS A 179 27.72 1.93 1.46
N PHE A 180 27.67 3.22 1.10
CA PHE A 180 28.42 4.29 1.75
C PHE A 180 28.09 4.40 3.24
N ALA A 181 26.82 4.31 3.61
CA ALA A 181 26.35 4.28 5.00
C ALA A 181 26.70 2.97 5.73
N ARG A 182 27.37 2.03 5.05
CA ARG A 182 27.79 0.72 5.59
C ARG A 182 26.61 -0.11 6.12
N ILE A 183 25.49 -0.09 5.42
CA ILE A 183 24.31 -0.90 5.77
C ILE A 183 24.66 -2.39 5.68
N ASP A 184 25.43 -2.79 4.70
CA ASP A 184 25.93 -4.17 4.52
C ASP A 184 26.70 -4.77 5.73
N LYS A 185 27.16 -3.92 6.64
CA LYS A 185 27.89 -4.33 7.83
C LYS A 185 27.03 -4.43 9.09
N ILE A 186 25.74 -4.13 9.01
CA ILE A 186 24.83 -4.26 10.15
C ILE A 186 24.48 -5.75 10.31
N LYS A 187 24.77 -6.31 11.48
CA LYS A 187 24.34 -7.66 11.83
C LYS A 187 22.85 -7.64 12.16
N CYS A 188 22.07 -8.43 11.46
CA CYS A 188 20.67 -8.67 11.80
C CYS A 188 20.61 -9.70 12.93
N ARG A 189 19.69 -9.49 13.87
CA ARG A 189 19.49 -10.42 14.98
C ARG A 189 18.85 -11.69 14.43
N VAL A 190 19.51 -12.82 14.56
CA VAL A 190 18.90 -14.14 14.30
C VAL A 190 17.75 -14.31 15.30
N ALA A 191 16.57 -14.63 14.81
CA ALA A 191 15.40 -14.82 15.67
C ALA A 191 15.64 -16.04 16.57
N ASP A 192 15.64 -15.81 17.88
CA ASP A 192 15.55 -16.89 18.86
C ASP A 192 14.15 -17.52 18.80
N ASP A 193 14.08 -18.83 18.93
CA ASP A 193 12.81 -19.59 18.91
C ASP A 193 11.83 -19.02 19.94
N ARG A 194 10.86 -18.27 19.48
CA ARG A 194 9.86 -17.64 20.34
C ARG A 194 8.91 -18.71 20.87
N GLU A 195 8.78 -18.76 22.17
CA GLU A 195 7.79 -19.57 22.89
C GLU A 195 6.45 -19.67 22.14
N LYS A 196 6.03 -20.90 21.85
CA LYS A 196 4.72 -21.22 21.29
C LYS A 196 3.64 -20.86 22.31
N LYS A 197 3.09 -19.63 22.25
CA LYS A 197 1.93 -19.26 23.08
C LYS A 197 0.77 -20.18 22.73
N LYS A 198 0.17 -20.79 23.77
CA LYS A 198 -1.00 -21.68 23.65
C LYS A 198 -2.13 -20.98 22.86
N LYS A 199 -2.56 -21.60 21.78
CA LYS A 199 -3.69 -21.12 20.95
C LYS A 199 -5.00 -21.18 21.76
N LYS A 200 -5.53 -20.06 22.22
CA LYS A 200 -6.90 -19.99 22.75
C LYS A 200 -7.90 -19.96 21.58
N LYS A 201 -8.97 -20.76 21.68
CA LYS A 201 -10.07 -20.72 20.70
C LYS A 201 -10.74 -19.34 20.70
N VAL A 202 -10.83 -18.70 19.53
CA VAL A 202 -11.53 -17.43 19.35
C VAL A 202 -13.03 -17.68 19.41
N SER A 203 -13.77 -16.90 20.19
CA SER A 203 -15.25 -17.07 20.33
C SER A 203 -15.96 -16.71 19.02
N LYS A 204 -17.16 -17.30 18.77
CA LYS A 204 -17.96 -17.04 17.57
C LYS A 204 -18.24 -15.54 17.34
N ASN A 205 -18.52 -14.78 18.40
CA ASN A 205 -18.78 -13.33 18.29
C ASN A 205 -17.54 -12.53 17.91
N ARG A 206 -16.35 -12.89 18.40
CA ARG A 206 -15.08 -12.29 17.99
C ARG A 206 -14.81 -12.60 16.50
N MET A 207 -15.05 -13.84 16.07
CA MET A 207 -14.86 -14.25 14.67
C MET A 207 -15.81 -13.50 13.73
N LYS A 208 -17.10 -13.34 14.10
CA LYS A 208 -18.07 -12.53 13.33
C LYS A 208 -17.63 -11.09 13.18
N CYS A 209 -17.16 -10.46 14.26
CA CYS A 209 -16.66 -9.08 14.19
C CYS A 209 -15.41 -8.97 13.32
N LEU A 210 -14.50 -9.93 13.41
CA LEU A 210 -13.31 -10.01 12.57
C LEU A 210 -13.67 -10.16 11.09
N SER A 211 -14.65 -11.00 10.73
CA SER A 211 -15.13 -11.17 9.35
C SER A 211 -15.68 -9.86 8.79
N PHE A 212 -16.41 -9.09 9.59
CA PHE A 212 -16.90 -7.77 9.19
C PHE A 212 -15.75 -6.79 8.89
N LEU A 213 -14.73 -6.74 9.75
CA LEU A 213 -13.56 -5.90 9.54
C LEU A 213 -12.77 -6.33 8.29
N VAL A 214 -12.63 -7.65 8.04
CA VAL A 214 -11.98 -8.17 6.81
C VAL A 214 -12.78 -7.75 5.59
N CYS A 215 -14.11 -7.90 5.58
CA CYS A 215 -14.94 -7.49 4.45
C CYS A 215 -14.79 -5.99 4.14
N MET A 216 -14.88 -5.12 5.15
CA MET A 216 -14.67 -3.68 4.99
C MET A 216 -13.28 -3.37 4.47
N SER A 217 -12.24 -4.04 5.00
CA SER A 217 -10.85 -3.86 4.57
C SER A 217 -10.64 -4.28 3.12
N VAL A 218 -11.22 -5.41 2.70
CA VAL A 218 -11.16 -5.90 1.32
C VAL A 218 -11.77 -4.88 0.35
N ILE A 219 -12.99 -4.40 0.63
CA ILE A 219 -13.67 -3.41 -0.22
C ILE A 219 -12.85 -2.11 -0.30
N LYS A 220 -12.34 -1.62 0.82
CA LYS A 220 -11.46 -0.45 0.87
C LYS A 220 -10.23 -0.65 -0.03
N ILE A 221 -9.56 -1.79 0.07
CA ILE A 221 -8.36 -2.09 -0.70
C ILE A 221 -8.69 -2.16 -2.19
N ILE A 222 -9.81 -2.78 -2.58
CA ILE A 222 -10.23 -2.85 -3.99
C ILE A 222 -10.44 -1.43 -4.55
N LEU A 223 -11.18 -0.59 -3.85
CA LEU A 223 -11.44 0.79 -4.26
C LEU A 223 -10.13 1.59 -4.42
N ALA A 224 -9.21 1.48 -3.45
CA ALA A 224 -7.90 2.10 -3.54
C ALA A 224 -7.11 1.61 -4.76
N ARG A 225 -7.14 0.31 -5.06
CA ARG A 225 -6.43 -0.27 -6.20
C ARG A 225 -7.03 0.12 -7.54
N ILE A 226 -8.36 0.16 -7.65
CA ILE A 226 -9.05 0.65 -8.85
C ILE A 226 -8.61 2.09 -9.16
N MET A 227 -8.51 2.95 -8.16
CA MET A 227 -8.04 4.33 -8.36
C MET A 227 -6.57 4.40 -8.82
N ILE A 228 -5.71 3.50 -8.37
CA ILE A 228 -4.31 3.49 -8.80
C ILE A 228 -4.15 2.90 -10.21
N ILE A 229 -4.87 1.84 -10.52
CA ILE A 229 -4.74 1.09 -11.78
C ILE A 229 -5.50 1.80 -12.92
N PHE A 230 -6.74 2.19 -12.67
CA PHE A 230 -7.66 2.70 -13.66
C PHE A 230 -8.02 4.19 -13.48
N GLY A 231 -7.58 4.82 -12.39
CA GLY A 231 -7.95 6.19 -12.06
C GLY A 231 -7.57 7.20 -13.15
N VAL A 232 -6.41 7.05 -13.77
CA VAL A 232 -6.00 7.91 -14.91
C VAL A 232 -6.92 7.68 -16.11
N GLN A 233 -7.26 6.43 -16.43
CA GLN A 233 -8.19 6.12 -17.54
C GLN A 233 -9.60 6.67 -17.26
N ILE A 234 -10.10 6.53 -16.02
CA ILE A 234 -11.40 7.11 -15.60
C ILE A 234 -11.37 8.64 -15.75
N MET A 235 -10.27 9.30 -15.34
CA MET A 235 -10.10 10.75 -15.49
C MET A 235 -10.07 11.18 -16.95
N ILE A 236 -9.37 10.46 -17.82
CA ILE A 236 -9.35 10.71 -19.27
C ILE A 236 -10.76 10.59 -19.87
N MET A 237 -11.51 9.54 -19.51
CA MET A 237 -12.90 9.35 -19.95
C MET A 237 -13.84 10.48 -19.48
N LYS A 238 -13.45 11.21 -18.42
CA LYS A 238 -14.16 12.40 -17.91
C LYS A 238 -13.60 13.72 -18.45
N GLY A 239 -12.74 13.67 -19.46
CA GLY A 239 -12.20 14.86 -20.15
C GLY A 239 -10.99 15.50 -19.45
N ILE A 240 -10.38 14.85 -18.48
CA ILE A 240 -9.16 15.34 -17.82
C ILE A 240 -7.95 14.83 -18.61
N SER A 241 -7.04 15.71 -19.01
CA SER A 241 -5.83 15.33 -19.74
C SER A 241 -4.86 14.54 -18.87
N VAL A 242 -3.96 13.78 -19.49
CA VAL A 242 -3.11 12.75 -18.85
C VAL A 242 -2.21 13.31 -17.76
N ILE A 243 -1.52 14.44 -18.02
CA ILE A 243 -0.57 15.03 -17.06
C ILE A 243 -1.30 15.56 -15.81
N PRO A 244 -2.38 16.39 -15.92
CA PRO A 244 -3.21 16.74 -14.78
C PRO A 244 -3.76 15.53 -14.02
N ALA A 245 -4.19 14.47 -14.71
CA ALA A 245 -4.65 13.24 -14.06
C ALA A 245 -3.56 12.62 -13.17
N GLY A 246 -2.30 12.65 -13.60
CA GLY A 246 -1.16 12.21 -12.79
C GLY A 246 -0.97 13.04 -11.52
N ILE A 247 -1.09 14.36 -11.62
CA ILE A 247 -0.99 15.28 -10.47
C ILE A 247 -2.15 15.03 -9.49
N ILE A 248 -3.38 14.88 -10.00
CA ILE A 248 -4.57 14.59 -9.19
C ILE A 248 -4.41 13.25 -8.47
N LEU A 249 -3.91 12.22 -9.16
CA LEU A 249 -3.65 10.92 -8.55
C LEU A 249 -2.56 11.01 -7.48
N SER A 250 -1.53 11.81 -7.67
CA SER A 250 -0.50 12.06 -6.65
C SER A 250 -1.08 12.77 -5.42
N ALA A 251 -1.92 13.77 -5.61
CA ALA A 251 -2.62 14.45 -4.52
C ALA A 251 -3.56 13.50 -3.75
N HIS A 252 -4.26 12.61 -4.47
CA HIS A 252 -5.05 11.52 -3.89
C HIS A 252 -4.20 10.63 -2.97
N LEU A 253 -3.04 10.17 -3.45
CA LEU A 253 -2.14 9.30 -2.70
C LEU A 253 -1.49 10.01 -1.50
N PHE A 254 -1.18 11.29 -1.64
CA PHE A 254 -0.76 12.12 -0.50
C PHE A 254 -1.83 12.17 0.58
N LEU A 255 -3.07 12.51 0.20
CA LEU A 255 -4.19 12.56 1.16
C LEU A 255 -4.56 11.18 1.71
N THR A 256 -4.27 10.09 1.01
CA THR A 256 -4.34 8.72 1.56
C THR A 256 -3.47 8.58 2.82
N SER A 257 -2.23 9.06 2.78
CA SER A 257 -1.33 9.03 3.93
C SER A 257 -1.81 9.94 5.07
N VAL A 258 -2.27 11.14 4.74
CA VAL A 258 -2.86 12.08 5.72
C VAL A 258 -4.11 11.48 6.37
N GLY A 259 -4.97 10.82 5.57
CA GLY A 259 -6.17 10.14 6.06
C GLY A 259 -5.84 9.02 7.06
N THR A 260 -4.82 8.22 6.76
CA THR A 260 -4.37 7.15 7.67
C THR A 260 -3.89 7.72 9.02
N LEU A 261 -3.09 8.79 9.00
CA LEU A 261 -2.57 9.43 10.22
C LEU A 261 -3.69 10.10 11.03
N SER A 262 -4.51 10.92 10.38
CA SER A 262 -5.61 11.62 11.05
C SER A 262 -6.69 10.67 11.54
N GLY A 263 -7.01 9.62 10.75
CA GLY A 263 -7.96 8.58 11.13
C GLY A 263 -7.53 7.82 12.40
N GLY A 264 -6.22 7.56 12.55
CA GLY A 264 -5.66 7.00 13.77
C GLY A 264 -5.89 7.90 14.98
N TYR A 265 -5.47 9.17 14.88
CA TYR A 265 -5.67 10.16 15.95
C TYR A 265 -7.16 10.34 16.31
N LEU A 266 -8.03 10.44 15.31
CA LEU A 266 -9.46 10.57 15.50
C LEU A 266 -10.09 9.32 16.13
N SER A 267 -9.59 8.12 15.78
CA SER A 267 -10.02 6.85 16.38
C SER A 267 -9.69 6.78 17.86
N ASP A 268 -8.49 7.23 18.25
CA ASP A 268 -8.08 7.29 19.64
C ASP A 268 -8.94 8.27 20.45
N LYS A 269 -9.38 9.38 19.83
CA LYS A 269 -10.19 10.41 20.48
C LYS A 269 -11.68 10.11 20.53
N PHE A 270 -12.24 9.55 19.45
CA PHE A 270 -13.70 9.44 19.29
C PHE A 270 -14.20 7.98 19.24
N GLY A 271 -13.30 7.01 19.26
CA GLY A 271 -13.59 5.57 19.16
C GLY A 271 -13.55 5.05 17.72
N GLU A 272 -13.05 3.82 17.55
CA GLU A 272 -12.81 3.18 16.25
C GLU A 272 -14.11 3.03 15.44
N LYS A 273 -15.20 2.59 16.08
CA LYS A 273 -16.49 2.38 15.41
C LYS A 273 -17.04 3.67 14.81
N ARG A 274 -17.01 4.78 15.57
CA ARG A 274 -17.52 6.07 15.09
C ARG A 274 -16.75 6.54 13.87
N ILE A 275 -15.43 6.41 13.90
CA ILE A 275 -14.56 6.79 12.78
C ILE A 275 -14.81 5.91 11.56
N MET A 276 -14.96 4.59 11.74
CA MET A 276 -15.31 3.68 10.65
C MET A 276 -16.65 4.07 9.99
N VAL A 277 -17.68 4.41 10.78
CA VAL A 277 -18.99 4.85 10.24
C VAL A 277 -18.84 6.14 9.43
N ILE A 278 -18.27 7.20 10.05
CA ILE A 278 -18.16 8.51 9.41
C ILE A 278 -17.35 8.42 8.12
N PHE A 279 -16.16 7.81 8.17
CA PHE A 279 -15.30 7.73 6.99
C PHE A 279 -15.84 6.79 5.91
N SER A 280 -16.61 5.74 6.26
CA SER A 280 -17.30 4.90 5.27
C SER A 280 -18.40 5.68 4.54
N ILE A 281 -19.21 6.48 5.27
CA ILE A 281 -20.24 7.34 4.67
C ILE A 281 -19.61 8.38 3.75
N LEU A 282 -18.56 9.07 4.21
CA LEU A 282 -17.85 10.06 3.40
C LEU A 282 -17.22 9.43 2.16
N SER A 283 -16.59 8.26 2.28
CA SER A 283 -16.00 7.54 1.15
C SER A 283 -17.04 7.14 0.11
N PHE A 284 -18.18 6.60 0.55
CA PHE A 284 -19.29 6.27 -0.32
C PHE A 284 -19.82 7.51 -1.07
N GLY A 285 -20.11 8.60 -0.35
CA GLY A 285 -20.62 9.83 -0.96
C GLY A 285 -19.64 10.45 -1.96
N ILE A 286 -18.36 10.54 -1.58
CA ILE A 286 -17.32 11.10 -2.47
C ILE A 286 -17.11 10.20 -3.70
N TYR A 287 -17.06 8.87 -3.54
CA TYR A 287 -16.91 7.98 -4.68
C TYR A 287 -18.11 8.08 -5.64
N THR A 288 -19.33 8.20 -5.11
CA THR A 288 -20.54 8.44 -5.90
C THR A 288 -20.44 9.75 -6.69
N ILE A 289 -19.97 10.84 -6.06
CA ILE A 289 -19.71 12.11 -6.75
C ILE A 289 -18.70 11.91 -7.89
N ILE A 290 -17.57 11.24 -7.64
CA ILE A 290 -16.56 10.98 -8.68
C ILE A 290 -17.18 10.29 -9.89
N ILE A 291 -18.06 9.32 -9.69
CA ILE A 291 -18.58 8.48 -10.78
C ILE A 291 -19.71 9.20 -11.54
N PHE A 292 -20.61 9.89 -10.87
CA PHE A 292 -21.83 10.41 -11.46
C PHE A 292 -21.79 11.90 -11.82
N THR A 293 -20.69 12.62 -11.53
CA THR A 293 -20.54 14.04 -11.87
C THR A 293 -19.39 14.27 -12.86
N HIS A 294 -19.18 15.54 -13.25
CA HIS A 294 -18.13 15.96 -14.18
C HIS A 294 -17.43 17.24 -13.68
N GLY A 295 -16.33 17.60 -14.34
CA GLY A 295 -15.61 18.84 -14.07
C GLY A 295 -14.92 18.90 -12.71
N LEU A 296 -14.97 20.05 -12.04
CA LEU A 296 -14.23 20.32 -10.82
C LEU A 296 -14.60 19.40 -9.64
N SER A 297 -15.87 18.99 -9.55
CA SER A 297 -16.36 18.08 -8.50
C SER A 297 -15.65 16.71 -8.55
N VAL A 298 -15.33 16.21 -9.74
CA VAL A 298 -14.57 14.97 -9.93
C VAL A 298 -13.15 15.14 -9.40
N ILE A 299 -12.49 16.25 -9.74
CA ILE A 299 -11.10 16.53 -9.31
C ILE A 299 -11.02 16.58 -7.78
N ILE A 300 -11.88 17.41 -7.18
CA ILE A 300 -11.95 17.54 -5.71
C ILE A 300 -12.31 16.19 -5.08
N GLY A 301 -13.28 15.48 -5.66
CA GLY A 301 -13.69 14.17 -5.19
C GLY A 301 -12.53 13.18 -5.17
N ILE A 302 -11.79 13.03 -6.27
CA ILE A 302 -10.65 12.09 -6.35
C ILE A 302 -9.60 12.44 -5.30
N ILE A 303 -9.23 13.71 -5.16
CA ILE A 303 -8.22 14.15 -4.18
C ILE A 303 -8.64 13.76 -2.76
N PHE A 304 -9.87 14.10 -2.35
CA PHE A 304 -10.35 13.81 -0.99
C PHE A 304 -10.79 12.36 -0.77
N PHE A 305 -11.04 11.60 -1.83
CA PHE A 305 -11.37 10.17 -1.70
C PHE A 305 -10.27 9.38 -1.02
N GLY A 306 -9.01 9.66 -1.33
CA GLY A 306 -7.87 9.03 -0.67
C GLY A 306 -7.89 9.24 0.86
N TYR A 307 -8.15 10.47 1.28
CA TYR A 307 -8.26 10.83 2.69
C TYR A 307 -9.37 10.03 3.40
N THR A 308 -10.57 10.05 2.85
CA THR A 308 -11.72 9.41 3.49
C THR A 308 -11.61 7.90 3.47
N LEU A 309 -11.17 7.31 2.36
CA LEU A 309 -11.03 5.87 2.22
C LEU A 309 -10.04 5.29 3.23
N ASN A 310 -8.88 5.94 3.42
CA ASN A 310 -7.84 5.45 4.30
C ASN A 310 -7.93 5.93 5.75
N GLY A 311 -8.83 6.84 6.07
CA GLY A 311 -9.13 7.23 7.44
C GLY A 311 -9.63 6.09 8.33
N THR A 312 -10.15 5.01 7.75
CA THR A 312 -10.56 3.80 8.49
C THR A 312 -9.41 2.81 8.76
N SER A 313 -8.25 2.98 8.12
CA SER A 313 -7.18 1.97 8.11
C SER A 313 -6.67 1.62 9.50
N THR A 314 -6.33 2.63 10.30
CA THR A 314 -5.83 2.45 11.66
C THR A 314 -6.93 1.85 12.56
N ALA A 315 -8.19 2.33 12.43
CA ALA A 315 -9.31 1.81 13.19
C ALA A 315 -9.56 0.31 12.95
N HIS A 316 -9.42 -0.17 11.71
CA HIS A 316 -9.53 -1.61 11.39
C HIS A 316 -8.45 -2.43 12.10
N ILE A 317 -7.20 -1.95 12.10
CA ILE A 317 -6.06 -2.66 12.72
C ILE A 317 -6.20 -2.66 14.24
N THR A 318 -6.45 -1.49 14.86
CA THR A 318 -6.53 -1.37 16.31
C THR A 318 -7.70 -2.18 16.88
N MET A 319 -8.87 -2.12 16.26
CA MET A 319 -10.01 -2.94 16.66
C MET A 319 -9.73 -4.44 16.50
N THR A 320 -9.00 -4.84 15.46
CA THR A 320 -8.58 -6.24 15.29
C THR A 320 -7.62 -6.69 16.39
N HIS A 321 -6.70 -5.82 16.84
CA HIS A 321 -5.85 -6.10 17.99
C HIS A 321 -6.67 -6.29 19.28
N ASN A 322 -7.74 -5.51 19.46
CA ASN A 322 -8.64 -5.65 20.62
C ASN A 322 -9.48 -6.94 20.54
N ILE A 323 -9.82 -7.41 19.34
CA ILE A 323 -10.52 -8.69 19.13
C ILE A 323 -9.58 -9.88 19.38
N LEU A 324 -8.30 -9.75 19.02
CA LEU A 324 -7.27 -10.80 19.11
C LEU A 324 -6.08 -10.37 19.99
N PRO A 325 -6.31 -10.00 21.27
CA PRO A 325 -5.23 -9.46 22.11
C PRO A 325 -4.13 -10.47 22.40
N GLU A 326 -4.45 -11.77 22.36
CA GLU A 326 -3.46 -12.85 22.54
C GLU A 326 -2.60 -13.08 21.26
N ASN A 327 -3.06 -12.59 20.10
CA ASN A 327 -2.44 -12.83 18.78
C ASN A 327 -2.45 -11.56 17.91
N VAL A 328 -1.89 -10.45 18.40
CA VAL A 328 -1.87 -9.15 17.72
C VAL A 328 -1.21 -9.23 16.34
N ASN A 329 -0.09 -9.96 16.22
CA ASN A 329 0.59 -10.16 14.94
C ASN A 329 -0.28 -10.91 13.91
N LEU A 330 -1.05 -11.92 14.37
CA LEU A 330 -2.02 -12.61 13.52
C LEU A 330 -3.11 -11.64 13.04
N GLY A 331 -3.62 -10.78 13.94
CA GLY A 331 -4.61 -9.75 13.61
C GLY A 331 -4.10 -8.80 12.52
N THR A 332 -2.87 -8.30 12.66
CA THR A 332 -2.21 -7.47 11.64
C THR A 332 -2.05 -8.22 10.32
N GLY A 333 -1.61 -9.49 10.36
CA GLY A 333 -1.47 -10.33 9.17
C GLY A 333 -2.80 -10.57 8.44
N ILE A 334 -3.90 -10.72 9.18
CA ILE A 334 -5.25 -10.83 8.59
C ILE A 334 -5.65 -9.52 7.91
N MET A 335 -5.49 -8.39 8.59
CA MET A 335 -5.90 -7.08 8.05
C MET A 335 -5.06 -6.62 6.87
N MET A 336 -3.75 -6.81 6.91
CA MET A 336 -2.85 -6.35 5.86
C MET A 336 -2.60 -7.42 4.79
N GLY A 337 -2.36 -8.67 5.18
CA GLY A 337 -2.01 -9.76 4.29
C GLY A 337 -3.23 -10.43 3.63
N LEU A 338 -4.08 -11.06 4.45
CA LEU A 338 -5.24 -11.80 3.93
C LEU A 338 -6.22 -10.89 3.18
N SER A 339 -6.53 -9.71 3.73
CA SER A 339 -7.42 -8.76 3.06
C SER A 339 -6.84 -8.27 1.73
N SER A 340 -5.52 -8.05 1.65
CA SER A 340 -4.86 -7.66 0.39
C SER A 340 -4.84 -8.79 -0.63
N ALA A 341 -4.65 -10.04 -0.19
CA ALA A 341 -4.69 -11.19 -1.09
C ALA A 341 -6.08 -11.41 -1.69
N ILE A 342 -7.13 -11.35 -0.87
CA ILE A 342 -8.52 -11.44 -1.34
C ILE A 342 -8.83 -10.28 -2.31
N ALA A 343 -8.46 -9.05 -1.96
CA ALA A 343 -8.66 -7.88 -2.81
C ALA A 343 -7.91 -8.02 -4.14
N GLY A 344 -6.70 -8.56 -4.13
CA GLY A 344 -5.91 -8.82 -5.33
C GLY A 344 -6.61 -9.79 -6.30
N ILE A 345 -7.19 -10.89 -5.77
CA ILE A 345 -7.98 -11.83 -6.58
C ILE A 345 -9.22 -11.15 -7.16
N LEU A 346 -9.94 -10.38 -6.33
CA LEU A 346 -11.17 -9.69 -6.78
C LEU A 346 -10.88 -8.61 -7.83
N ILE A 347 -9.71 -7.97 -7.82
CA ILE A 347 -9.30 -7.04 -8.88
C ILE A 347 -9.24 -7.72 -10.25
N LEU A 348 -8.83 -8.99 -10.33
CA LEU A 348 -8.86 -9.75 -11.58
C LEU A 348 -10.29 -9.95 -12.07
N VAL A 349 -11.21 -10.26 -11.15
CA VAL A 349 -12.65 -10.43 -11.48
C VAL A 349 -13.22 -9.11 -11.99
N PHE A 350 -12.92 -7.99 -11.33
CA PHE A 350 -13.38 -6.66 -11.77
C PHE A 350 -12.72 -6.20 -13.07
N GLY A 351 -11.46 -6.57 -13.33
CA GLY A 351 -10.80 -6.32 -14.61
C GLY A 351 -11.52 -7.04 -15.76
N LYS A 352 -11.88 -8.32 -15.57
CA LYS A 352 -12.68 -9.07 -16.55
C LYS A 352 -14.09 -8.50 -16.72
N PHE A 353 -14.73 -8.11 -15.62
CA PHE A 353 -16.03 -7.44 -15.67
C PHE A 353 -15.96 -6.14 -16.49
N ALA A 354 -14.88 -5.36 -16.32
CA ALA A 354 -14.67 -4.12 -17.06
C ALA A 354 -14.38 -4.36 -18.56
N ASP A 355 -13.73 -5.47 -18.94
CA ASP A 355 -13.56 -5.84 -20.35
C ASP A 355 -14.90 -6.16 -21.02
N ILE A 356 -15.87 -6.75 -20.30
CA ILE A 356 -17.16 -7.16 -20.84
C ILE A 356 -18.16 -5.98 -20.88
N TYR A 357 -18.26 -5.22 -19.79
CA TYR A 357 -19.30 -4.21 -19.61
C TYR A 357 -18.79 -2.76 -19.71
N GLY A 358 -17.48 -2.58 -19.81
CA GLY A 358 -16.83 -1.28 -19.82
C GLY A 358 -16.37 -0.78 -18.45
N LEU A 359 -15.31 0.03 -18.46
CA LEU A 359 -14.65 0.53 -17.26
C LEU A 359 -15.58 1.40 -16.40
N MET A 360 -16.40 2.25 -17.02
CA MET A 360 -17.35 3.13 -16.29
C MET A 360 -18.45 2.33 -15.60
N VAL A 361 -18.97 1.27 -16.24
CA VAL A 361 -19.99 0.39 -15.64
C VAL A 361 -19.38 -0.33 -14.42
N MET A 362 -18.15 -0.82 -14.54
CA MET A 362 -17.43 -1.41 -13.41
C MET A 362 -17.30 -0.40 -12.26
N ALA A 363 -16.93 0.85 -12.56
CA ALA A 363 -16.79 1.90 -11.55
C ALA A 363 -18.15 2.26 -10.89
N GLN A 364 -19.26 2.23 -11.64
CA GLN A 364 -20.63 2.41 -11.10
C GLN A 364 -21.04 1.26 -10.16
N VAL A 365 -20.74 0.02 -10.53
CA VAL A 365 -20.96 -1.15 -9.66
C VAL A 365 -20.15 -1.01 -8.36
N MET A 366 -18.91 -0.54 -8.46
CA MET A 366 -18.08 -0.30 -7.27
C MET A 366 -18.62 0.82 -6.38
N ALA A 367 -19.33 1.81 -6.93
CA ALA A 367 -20.04 2.80 -6.11
C ALA A 367 -21.12 2.14 -5.25
N SER A 368 -21.91 1.22 -5.81
CA SER A 368 -22.89 0.44 -5.04
C SER A 368 -22.21 -0.47 -3.98
N ILE A 369 -21.09 -1.12 -4.33
CA ILE A 369 -20.33 -1.97 -3.39
C ILE A 369 -19.73 -1.14 -2.25
N SER A 370 -19.35 0.11 -2.50
CA SER A 370 -18.80 1.01 -1.48
C SER A 370 -19.80 1.39 -0.38
N LEU A 371 -21.09 1.11 -0.58
CA LEU A 371 -22.14 1.27 0.44
C LEU A 371 -22.10 0.14 1.50
N ILE A 372 -21.57 -1.03 1.16
CA ILE A 372 -21.51 -2.19 2.06
C ILE A 372 -20.72 -1.87 3.36
N PRO A 373 -19.52 -1.25 3.33
CA PRO A 373 -18.83 -0.83 4.54
C PRO A 373 -19.64 0.09 5.46
N VAL A 374 -20.52 0.95 4.89
CA VAL A 374 -21.39 1.82 5.67
C VAL A 374 -22.32 0.97 6.55
N PHE A 375 -23.04 0.03 5.94
CA PHE A 375 -23.94 -0.87 6.68
C PHE A 375 -23.18 -1.74 7.67
N ILE A 376 -22.10 -2.40 7.26
CA ILE A 376 -21.32 -3.27 8.12
C ILE A 376 -20.80 -2.51 9.35
N SER A 377 -20.33 -1.27 9.18
CA SER A 377 -19.81 -0.45 10.29
C SER A 377 -20.83 -0.19 11.39
N LEU A 378 -22.13 -0.11 11.05
CA LEU A 378 -23.22 0.05 12.01
C LEU A 378 -23.37 -1.18 12.92
N PHE A 379 -23.12 -2.38 12.38
CA PHE A 379 -23.26 -3.66 13.11
C PHE A 379 -22.00 -4.08 13.90
N ILE A 380 -20.88 -3.35 13.74
CA ILE A 380 -19.68 -3.62 14.53
C ILE A 380 -19.95 -3.33 16.00
N SER A 381 -19.54 -4.27 16.88
CA SER A 381 -19.77 -4.16 18.31
C SER A 381 -18.80 -3.17 18.97
N LYS A 382 -19.34 -2.19 19.70
CA LYS A 382 -18.54 -1.26 20.55
C LYS A 382 -17.77 -1.95 21.68
N LYS A 383 -18.07 -3.22 21.97
CA LYS A 383 -17.39 -4.00 23.01
C LYS A 383 -15.87 -4.10 22.79
N TYR A 384 -15.43 -4.01 21.53
CA TYR A 384 -14.03 -4.16 21.12
C TYR A 384 -13.34 -2.83 20.84
N GLU A 385 -13.98 -1.68 21.18
CA GLU A 385 -13.33 -0.37 21.16
C GLU A 385 -12.31 -0.23 22.30
N ASN A 386 -11.31 0.61 22.11
CA ASN A 386 -10.25 0.86 23.08
C ASN A 386 -10.83 1.44 24.38
N THR A 387 -10.52 0.85 25.53
CA THR A 387 -11.07 1.24 26.84
C THR A 387 -10.62 2.62 27.31
N THR A 388 -9.55 3.16 26.75
CA THR A 388 -9.04 4.51 27.07
C THR A 388 -10.04 5.62 26.74
N VAL A 389 -10.89 5.42 25.71
CA VAL A 389 -11.94 6.38 25.33
C VAL A 389 -13.10 6.39 26.32
N LYS A 390 -13.36 5.27 27.01
CA LYS A 390 -14.46 5.17 27.99
C LYS A 390 -14.26 6.04 29.23
N SER A 391 -13.01 6.35 29.60
CA SER A 391 -12.70 7.17 30.77
C SER A 391 -12.85 8.68 30.53
N ILE A 392 -12.78 9.12 29.26
CA ILE A 392 -12.86 10.55 28.91
C ILE A 392 -14.31 11.00 28.68
N LEU A 393 -15.22 10.09 28.33
CA LEU A 393 -16.64 10.41 28.11
C LEU A 393 -17.52 10.24 29.35
N VAL A 394 -16.94 9.82 30.50
CA VAL A 394 -17.62 9.65 31.79
C VAL A 394 -17.17 10.72 32.81
N GLN A 395 -16.28 11.62 32.44
CA GLN A 395 -15.95 12.87 33.12
C GLN A 395 -16.55 14.07 32.37
#